data_62933fb1588de132cb510afdb4f80175
#
_entry.id   62933fb1588de132cb510afdb4f80175
#
_cell.length_a   1.000
_cell.length_b   1.000
_cell.length_c   1.000
_cell.angle_alpha   90.00
_cell.angle_beta   90.00
_cell.angle_gamma   90.00
#
_symmetry.space_group_name_H-M   'P 1'
#
loop_
_entity.id
_entity.type
_entity.pdbx_description
1 polymer ?
#
loop_
_entity_poly.entity_id
_entity_poly.type
_entity_poly.pdbx_seq_one_letter_code
_entity_poly.pdbx_strand_id
1 'polypeptide(L)'
;MQLSKGLIDNPIKMGLLLEFNIAFPGEEPRTVEEYLKGGSREIILNVAAFLLGFKNHDSKYADNKELLKIFFGPTNNDFANELFKRINSLEKEGNRVGIIHPYSSLTLFEYFFKRPAEAQTQTDAEFEVNFLKAYLVLNSEYTAKQQKASDSTKDLVRDLAFPMLMFCMNYPVSDKQHYDINEIWITQVIKAKLLFEFLETQERTAVLYKAFLDFFEVKDWQEYLKSFLPLTLSMMKNENESHTDFHVPEGESFERACAFLDKLIVEDQEDLNEYDFLTLRSKPFYKVKDGVYRIIFNLFVVEKIFKGMYFFLREINDNLPEAQQVKALKSLVGDFFSEQVVLYDTIQTIFPDKCIKFSGQEIVQKGISGGPDYYVRKNHDIMVFESKDFLIPADAKMSFDFARYEDEFEKKLYFEVRDGKEKHVGVMQLIAFIRKLLTKDFSADTNYHYRDVSIFPIILVHDHQYNVPGFNTLINYWFQAELETLKEEGLYTAKVKPLVTINIDSLIYHQVGLRDSIPLNLVLGKFAEHIKKRTHLKFRDEDEMKAYVLSRQVAFSTFLNEYFKDQGLTKKPPIVELIAPTLFKDEQQ
;
A
#
# COMPACT_ATOMS: atom_id res chain seq x y z
N MET A 1 32.00 4.27 6.86
CA MET A 1 30.64 4.23 7.44
C MET A 1 29.83 3.23 6.61
N GLN A 2 29.60 2.03 7.12
CA GLN A 2 28.94 0.94 6.37
C GLN A 2 27.46 1.31 6.17
N LEU A 3 27.01 1.31 4.92
CA LEU A 3 25.60 1.24 4.54
C LEU A 3 24.99 -0.03 5.16
N SER A 4 23.67 -0.04 5.39
CA SER A 4 23.03 -1.26 5.90
C SER A 4 23.41 -2.44 5.02
N LYS A 5 24.02 -3.46 5.59
CA LYS A 5 24.45 -4.65 4.86
C LYS A 5 23.26 -5.26 4.09
N GLY A 6 22.05 -5.23 4.68
CA GLY A 6 20.87 -5.82 4.09
C GLY A 6 20.46 -5.22 2.73
N LEU A 7 20.55 -3.89 2.55
CA LEU A 7 20.23 -3.23 1.28
C LEU A 7 21.32 -3.39 0.21
N ILE A 8 22.58 -3.61 0.63
CA ILE A 8 23.71 -3.85 -0.30
C ILE A 8 23.74 -5.33 -0.70
N ASP A 9 23.51 -6.23 0.25
CA ASP A 9 23.60 -7.67 0.07
C ASP A 9 22.32 -8.27 -0.56
N ASN A 10 21.18 -7.58 -0.47
CA ASN A 10 19.92 -7.95 -1.13
C ASN A 10 19.42 -6.79 -2.01
N PRO A 11 20.01 -6.57 -3.18
CA PRO A 11 19.46 -5.64 -4.16
C PRO A 11 18.03 -6.06 -4.50
N ILE A 12 17.18 -5.09 -4.87
CA ILE A 12 15.83 -5.36 -5.38
C ILE A 12 15.98 -6.37 -6.53
N LYS A 13 15.66 -7.63 -6.27
CA LYS A 13 15.66 -8.67 -7.31
C LYS A 13 14.34 -8.55 -8.05
N MET A 14 14.40 -8.13 -9.29
CA MET A 14 13.25 -8.22 -10.19
C MET A 14 12.98 -9.70 -10.47
N GLY A 15 11.77 -10.16 -10.17
CA GLY A 15 11.33 -11.51 -10.52
C GLY A 15 10.82 -11.54 -11.95
N LEU A 16 11.15 -12.62 -12.66
CA LEU A 16 10.50 -12.95 -13.93
C LEU A 16 9.14 -13.59 -13.62
N LEU A 17 8.07 -13.01 -14.14
CA LEU A 17 6.77 -13.69 -14.12
C LEU A 17 6.74 -14.73 -15.23
N LEU A 18 6.37 -15.98 -14.91
CA LEU A 18 6.28 -17.03 -15.90
C LEU A 18 5.11 -16.75 -16.86
N GLU A 19 5.43 -16.59 -18.14
CA GLU A 19 4.50 -16.32 -19.21
C GLU A 19 4.23 -17.57 -20.03
N PHE A 20 3.10 -17.56 -20.78
CA PHE A 20 2.70 -18.69 -21.60
C PHE A 20 3.79 -19.12 -22.60
N ASN A 21 4.32 -18.19 -23.38
CA ASN A 21 5.33 -18.47 -24.41
C ASN A 21 6.68 -18.94 -23.82
N ILE A 22 6.97 -18.57 -22.58
CA ILE A 22 8.16 -19.03 -21.86
C ILE A 22 7.94 -20.47 -21.38
N ALA A 23 6.76 -20.78 -20.87
CA ALA A 23 6.42 -22.12 -20.41
C ALA A 23 6.22 -23.11 -21.57
N PHE A 24 5.61 -22.67 -22.67
CA PHE A 24 5.22 -23.51 -23.82
C PHE A 24 5.71 -22.91 -25.15
N PRO A 25 7.03 -22.91 -25.43
CA PRO A 25 7.54 -22.35 -26.67
C PRO A 25 7.07 -23.14 -27.88
N GLY A 26 6.55 -22.41 -28.87
CA GLY A 26 6.04 -22.98 -30.10
C GLY A 26 4.57 -23.47 -30.03
N GLU A 27 3.91 -23.28 -28.87
CA GLU A 27 2.47 -23.48 -28.75
C GLU A 27 1.77 -22.10 -28.85
N GLU A 28 0.75 -21.99 -29.69
CA GLU A 28 -0.07 -20.77 -29.76
C GLU A 28 -1.07 -20.74 -28.60
N PRO A 29 -1.15 -19.62 -27.85
CA PRO A 29 -2.10 -19.51 -26.74
C PRO A 29 -3.54 -19.45 -27.24
N ARG A 30 -4.43 -20.12 -26.53
CA ARG A 30 -5.89 -19.94 -26.65
C ARG A 30 -6.32 -18.84 -25.67
N THR A 31 -7.58 -18.40 -25.78
CA THR A 31 -8.16 -17.50 -24.78
C THR A 31 -8.36 -18.21 -23.43
N VAL A 32 -8.46 -17.42 -22.36
CA VAL A 32 -8.74 -17.93 -21.00
C VAL A 32 -10.05 -18.72 -20.99
N GLU A 33 -11.06 -18.19 -21.69
CA GLU A 33 -12.37 -18.81 -21.81
C GLU A 33 -12.33 -20.16 -22.53
N GLU A 34 -11.52 -20.28 -23.58
CA GLU A 34 -11.38 -21.53 -24.34
C GLU A 34 -10.71 -22.63 -23.53
N TYR A 35 -9.66 -22.29 -22.75
CA TYR A 35 -9.01 -23.24 -21.85
C TYR A 35 -9.93 -23.70 -20.73
N LEU A 36 -10.71 -22.80 -20.15
CA LEU A 36 -11.56 -23.07 -19.00
C LEU A 36 -13.03 -23.42 -19.39
N LYS A 37 -13.29 -23.59 -20.69
CA LYS A 37 -14.59 -24.08 -21.15
C LYS A 37 -14.85 -25.51 -20.63
N GLY A 38 -15.96 -25.70 -19.93
CA GLY A 38 -16.31 -26.97 -19.27
C GLY A 38 -15.62 -27.18 -17.92
N GLY A 39 -14.87 -26.21 -17.42
CA GLY A 39 -14.45 -26.19 -16.02
C GLY A 39 -15.56 -25.67 -15.11
N SER A 40 -15.75 -26.27 -13.94
CA SER A 40 -16.72 -25.76 -12.96
C SER A 40 -16.32 -24.39 -12.47
N ARG A 41 -17.27 -23.43 -12.49
CA ARG A 41 -17.10 -22.09 -11.91
C ARG A 41 -16.57 -22.16 -10.47
N GLU A 42 -17.17 -23.01 -9.63
CA GLU A 42 -16.79 -23.14 -8.23
C GLU A 42 -15.33 -23.60 -8.06
N ILE A 43 -14.89 -24.55 -8.90
CA ILE A 43 -13.51 -25.03 -8.87
C ILE A 43 -12.55 -23.92 -9.34
N ILE A 44 -12.89 -23.20 -10.42
CA ILE A 44 -12.07 -22.10 -10.94
C ILE A 44 -11.88 -21.01 -9.87
N LEU A 45 -12.96 -20.56 -9.22
CA LEU A 45 -12.91 -19.55 -8.17
C LEU A 45 -12.18 -20.04 -6.93
N ASN A 46 -12.34 -21.33 -6.57
CA ASN A 46 -11.61 -21.94 -5.47
C ASN A 46 -10.10 -21.95 -5.73
N VAL A 47 -9.68 -22.37 -6.92
CA VAL A 47 -8.25 -22.36 -7.27
C VAL A 47 -7.69 -20.95 -7.34
N ALA A 48 -8.45 -19.98 -7.85
CA ALA A 48 -8.03 -18.58 -7.87
C ALA A 48 -7.80 -18.03 -6.46
N ALA A 49 -8.72 -18.32 -5.51
CA ALA A 49 -8.56 -17.96 -4.09
C ALA A 49 -7.36 -18.67 -3.45
N PHE A 50 -7.20 -19.97 -3.74
CA PHE A 50 -6.04 -20.74 -3.30
C PHE A 50 -4.72 -20.09 -3.71
N LEU A 51 -4.58 -19.71 -4.98
CA LEU A 51 -3.37 -19.08 -5.49
C LEU A 51 -3.11 -17.70 -4.86
N LEU A 52 -4.16 -16.91 -4.57
CA LEU A 52 -4.03 -15.64 -3.84
C LEU A 52 -3.55 -15.83 -2.41
N GLY A 53 -4.07 -16.83 -1.70
CA GLY A 53 -3.61 -17.19 -0.37
C GLY A 53 -2.17 -17.70 -0.36
N PHE A 54 -1.81 -18.48 -1.38
CA PHE A 54 -0.50 -19.10 -1.52
C PHE A 54 0.66 -18.07 -1.55
N LYS A 55 0.48 -16.93 -2.17
CA LYS A 55 1.51 -15.88 -2.28
C LYS A 55 1.83 -15.20 -0.94
N ASN A 56 0.92 -15.21 0.01
CA ASN A 56 1.08 -14.51 1.29
C ASN A 56 1.92 -15.29 2.31
N HIS A 57 2.38 -16.49 1.98
CA HIS A 57 3.19 -17.34 2.84
C HIS A 57 4.67 -17.24 2.47
N ASP A 58 5.43 -16.51 3.28
CA ASP A 58 6.81 -16.10 2.99
C ASP A 58 7.85 -17.24 2.94
N SER A 59 7.56 -18.46 3.36
CA SER A 59 8.63 -19.42 3.56
C SER A 59 8.45 -20.78 2.91
N LYS A 60 7.25 -21.35 2.92
CA LYS A 60 7.05 -22.75 2.55
C LYS A 60 6.53 -22.94 1.13
N TYR A 61 5.78 -21.99 0.63
CA TYR A 61 5.06 -22.05 -0.64
C TYR A 61 5.59 -21.09 -1.72
N ALA A 62 6.62 -20.33 -1.41
CA ALA A 62 7.36 -19.54 -2.41
C ALA A 62 8.18 -20.43 -3.38
N ASP A 63 8.24 -21.72 -3.12
CA ASP A 63 8.91 -22.70 -3.96
C ASP A 63 7.96 -23.19 -5.06
N ASN A 64 8.30 -22.89 -6.30
CA ASN A 64 7.59 -23.36 -7.48
C ASN A 64 7.41 -24.88 -7.50
N LYS A 65 8.36 -25.64 -6.94
CA LYS A 65 8.27 -27.09 -6.86
C LYS A 65 7.13 -27.57 -5.96
N GLU A 66 6.98 -26.95 -4.79
CA GLU A 66 5.90 -27.29 -3.87
C GLU A 66 4.54 -26.86 -4.44
N LEU A 67 4.47 -25.69 -5.08
CA LEU A 67 3.27 -25.26 -5.80
C LEU A 67 2.82 -26.31 -6.83
N LEU A 68 3.72 -26.70 -7.72
CA LEU A 68 3.41 -27.65 -8.79
C LEU A 68 2.99 -29.03 -8.25
N LYS A 69 3.61 -29.49 -7.15
CA LYS A 69 3.21 -30.75 -6.49
C LYS A 69 1.81 -30.71 -5.88
N ILE A 70 1.42 -29.57 -5.31
CA ILE A 70 0.09 -29.42 -4.70
C ILE A 70 -0.97 -29.25 -5.79
N PHE A 71 -0.63 -28.51 -6.85
CA PHE A 71 -1.55 -28.15 -7.90
C PHE A 71 -1.87 -29.33 -8.84
N PHE A 72 -0.87 -30.15 -9.19
CA PHE A 72 -1.05 -31.26 -10.14
C PHE A 72 -1.25 -32.59 -9.43
N GLY A 73 -2.29 -33.31 -9.86
CA GLY A 73 -2.52 -34.72 -9.48
C GLY A 73 -1.53 -35.68 -10.14
N PRO A 74 -1.52 -36.95 -9.69
CA PRO A 74 -0.56 -37.96 -10.15
C PRO A 74 -0.49 -38.17 -11.68
N THR A 75 -1.61 -38.00 -12.38
CA THR A 75 -1.70 -38.13 -13.83
C THR A 75 -0.85 -37.12 -14.58
N ASN A 76 -0.65 -35.92 -13.99
CA ASN A 76 0.09 -34.81 -14.58
C ASN A 76 1.52 -34.68 -14.03
N ASN A 77 2.05 -35.68 -13.31
CA ASN A 77 3.39 -35.60 -12.73
C ASN A 77 4.50 -35.32 -13.77
N ASP A 78 4.43 -35.93 -14.94
CA ASP A 78 5.42 -35.74 -16.00
C ASP A 78 5.35 -34.31 -16.54
N PHE A 79 4.15 -33.79 -16.76
CA PHE A 79 3.93 -32.40 -17.17
C PHE A 79 4.46 -31.41 -16.12
N ALA A 80 4.16 -31.62 -14.84
CA ALA A 80 4.66 -30.78 -13.75
C ALA A 80 6.19 -30.81 -13.65
N ASN A 81 6.81 -31.99 -13.83
CA ASN A 81 8.27 -32.15 -13.81
C ASN A 81 8.96 -31.46 -14.99
N GLU A 82 8.38 -31.52 -16.19
CA GLU A 82 8.90 -30.82 -17.37
C GLU A 82 8.85 -29.30 -17.18
N LEU A 83 7.72 -28.79 -16.68
CA LEU A 83 7.54 -27.38 -16.37
C LEU A 83 8.55 -26.92 -15.29
N PHE A 84 8.72 -27.72 -14.23
CA PHE A 84 9.69 -27.42 -13.17
C PHE A 84 11.13 -27.39 -13.68
N LYS A 85 11.53 -28.33 -14.55
CA LYS A 85 12.86 -28.31 -15.17
C LYS A 85 13.09 -27.00 -15.93
N ARG A 86 12.07 -26.52 -16.63
CA ARG A 86 12.15 -25.28 -17.39
C ARG A 86 12.30 -24.07 -16.49
N ILE A 87 11.46 -23.95 -15.45
CA ILE A 87 11.58 -22.89 -14.44
C ILE A 87 12.97 -22.89 -13.82
N ASN A 88 13.48 -24.06 -13.43
CA ASN A 88 14.77 -24.24 -12.81
C ASN A 88 15.94 -23.85 -13.74
N SER A 89 15.77 -24.02 -15.06
CA SER A 89 16.75 -23.53 -16.05
C SER A 89 16.81 -22.01 -16.05
N LEU A 90 15.67 -21.33 -16.04
CA LEU A 90 15.60 -19.86 -15.97
C LEU A 90 16.18 -19.33 -14.65
N GLU A 91 15.94 -20.03 -13.54
CA GLU A 91 16.49 -19.64 -12.22
C GLU A 91 18.01 -19.79 -12.13
N LYS A 92 18.60 -20.79 -12.83
CA LYS A 92 20.06 -20.94 -12.93
C LYS A 92 20.75 -19.79 -13.66
N GLU A 93 20.03 -19.07 -14.50
CA GLU A 93 20.51 -17.86 -15.17
C GLU A 93 20.51 -16.62 -14.24
N GLY A 94 20.18 -16.81 -12.95
CA GLY A 94 20.14 -15.75 -11.94
C GLY A 94 18.78 -15.04 -11.82
N ASN A 95 17.78 -15.47 -12.56
CA ASN A 95 16.42 -14.97 -12.47
C ASN A 95 15.70 -15.63 -11.28
N ARG A 96 14.79 -14.88 -10.64
CA ARG A 96 13.78 -15.44 -9.74
C ARG A 96 12.49 -15.57 -10.51
N VAL A 97 11.97 -16.78 -10.70
CA VAL A 97 10.76 -17.03 -11.48
C VAL A 97 9.55 -17.15 -10.55
N GLY A 98 8.50 -16.39 -10.82
CA GLY A 98 7.21 -16.50 -10.14
C GLY A 98 6.12 -17.01 -11.08
N ILE A 99 5.28 -17.94 -10.62
CA ILE A 99 4.10 -18.40 -11.38
C ILE A 99 2.88 -17.57 -10.96
N ILE A 100 2.71 -17.35 -9.67
CA ILE A 100 1.51 -16.74 -9.11
C ILE A 100 1.61 -15.22 -9.15
N HIS A 101 0.51 -14.59 -9.57
CA HIS A 101 0.38 -13.14 -9.58
C HIS A 101 -1.03 -12.71 -9.14
N PRO A 102 -1.18 -11.73 -8.22
CA PRO A 102 -2.50 -11.30 -7.74
C PRO A 102 -3.42 -10.81 -8.85
N TYR A 103 -2.90 -10.12 -9.86
CA TYR A 103 -3.67 -9.69 -11.02
C TYR A 103 -4.34 -10.87 -11.72
N SER A 104 -3.57 -11.92 -12.06
CA SER A 104 -4.09 -13.08 -12.78
C SER A 104 -5.18 -13.81 -12.01
N SER A 105 -4.99 -13.98 -10.70
CA SER A 105 -6.00 -14.61 -9.85
C SER A 105 -7.27 -13.76 -9.71
N LEU A 106 -7.14 -12.44 -9.48
CA LEU A 106 -8.30 -11.55 -9.36
C LEU A 106 -9.04 -11.43 -10.70
N THR A 107 -8.33 -11.41 -11.82
CA THR A 107 -8.94 -11.38 -13.17
C THR A 107 -9.76 -12.66 -13.44
N LEU A 108 -9.35 -13.82 -12.90
CA LEU A 108 -10.19 -15.02 -12.98
C LEU A 108 -11.52 -14.84 -12.24
N PHE A 109 -11.55 -14.13 -11.11
CA PHE A 109 -12.82 -13.78 -10.46
C PHE A 109 -13.68 -12.91 -11.37
N GLU A 110 -13.12 -11.86 -12.00
CA GLU A 110 -13.86 -10.99 -12.92
C GLU A 110 -14.44 -11.78 -14.11
N TYR A 111 -13.70 -12.72 -14.66
CA TYR A 111 -14.16 -13.50 -15.81
C TYR A 111 -15.24 -14.54 -15.48
N PHE A 112 -15.12 -15.19 -14.32
CA PHE A 112 -15.92 -16.37 -14.03
C PHE A 112 -17.02 -16.16 -12.98
N PHE A 113 -16.95 -15.12 -12.16
CA PHE A 113 -17.92 -14.92 -11.07
C PHE A 113 -19.34 -14.72 -11.57
N LYS A 114 -19.54 -14.00 -12.66
CA LYS A 114 -20.87 -13.76 -13.27
C LYS A 114 -21.45 -14.96 -14.01
N ARG A 115 -20.67 -16.01 -14.24
CA ARG A 115 -21.16 -17.19 -14.96
C ARG A 115 -22.06 -18.03 -14.06
N PRO A 116 -23.09 -18.67 -14.64
CA PRO A 116 -23.89 -19.65 -13.89
C PRO A 116 -23.01 -20.80 -13.42
N ALA A 117 -23.42 -21.44 -12.32
CA ALA A 117 -22.76 -22.64 -11.84
C ALA A 117 -23.06 -23.78 -12.84
N GLU A 118 -22.03 -24.33 -13.47
CA GLU A 118 -22.10 -25.45 -14.40
C GLU A 118 -21.27 -26.61 -13.86
N ALA A 119 -21.73 -27.82 -14.16
CA ALA A 119 -20.99 -29.04 -13.81
C ALA A 119 -19.68 -29.10 -14.62
N GLN A 120 -18.63 -29.61 -14.00
CA GLN A 120 -17.36 -29.83 -14.68
C GLN A 120 -17.53 -30.93 -15.72
N THR A 121 -17.11 -30.65 -16.95
CA THR A 121 -17.11 -31.62 -18.06
C THR A 121 -15.69 -32.02 -18.47
N GLN A 122 -14.67 -31.26 -18.09
CA GLN A 122 -13.28 -31.68 -18.21
C GLN A 122 -12.94 -32.70 -17.12
N THR A 123 -12.06 -33.63 -17.42
CA THR A 123 -11.44 -34.48 -16.39
C THR A 123 -10.54 -33.61 -15.50
N ASP A 124 -10.27 -34.03 -14.28
CA ASP A 124 -9.39 -33.27 -13.37
C ASP A 124 -8.01 -33.05 -13.99
N ALA A 125 -7.46 -34.04 -14.66
CA ALA A 125 -6.17 -33.94 -15.33
C ALA A 125 -6.17 -32.92 -16.50
N GLU A 126 -7.23 -32.88 -17.30
CA GLU A 126 -7.38 -31.85 -18.34
C GLU A 126 -7.57 -30.46 -17.75
N PHE A 127 -8.38 -30.35 -16.70
CA PHE A 127 -8.64 -29.08 -16.02
C PHE A 127 -7.36 -28.49 -15.43
N GLU A 128 -6.55 -29.26 -14.72
CA GLU A 128 -5.28 -28.82 -14.13
C GLU A 128 -4.36 -28.17 -15.17
N VAL A 129 -4.14 -28.88 -16.32
CA VAL A 129 -3.29 -28.37 -17.40
C VAL A 129 -3.89 -27.12 -18.05
N ASN A 130 -5.19 -27.14 -18.34
CA ASN A 130 -5.89 -26.03 -18.97
C ASN A 130 -5.96 -24.81 -18.06
N PHE A 131 -6.18 -25.02 -16.77
CA PHE A 131 -6.17 -23.92 -15.78
C PHE A 131 -4.80 -23.24 -15.72
N LEU A 132 -3.71 -24.00 -15.62
CA LEU A 132 -2.38 -23.42 -15.62
C LEU A 132 -2.10 -22.66 -16.92
N LYS A 133 -2.47 -23.22 -18.08
CA LYS A 133 -2.31 -22.52 -19.38
C LYS A 133 -3.09 -21.20 -19.43
N ALA A 134 -4.34 -21.20 -18.99
CA ALA A 134 -5.15 -19.99 -18.88
C ALA A 134 -4.52 -18.96 -17.94
N TYR A 135 -4.01 -19.42 -16.81
CA TYR A 135 -3.34 -18.55 -15.84
C TYR A 135 -2.08 -17.89 -16.42
N LEU A 136 -1.28 -18.64 -17.19
CA LEU A 136 -0.08 -18.11 -17.84
C LEU A 136 -0.40 -17.17 -19.02
N VAL A 137 -1.55 -17.31 -19.66
CA VAL A 137 -2.06 -16.30 -20.62
C VAL A 137 -2.31 -14.96 -19.89
N LEU A 138 -2.97 -14.98 -18.73
CA LEU A 138 -3.19 -13.78 -17.92
C LEU A 138 -1.86 -13.16 -17.44
N ASN A 139 -0.89 -13.99 -17.10
CA ASN A 139 0.46 -13.50 -16.77
C ASN A 139 1.09 -12.78 -17.97
N SER A 140 0.96 -13.33 -19.19
CA SER A 140 1.48 -12.69 -20.42
C SER A 140 0.79 -11.36 -20.71
N GLU A 141 -0.53 -11.28 -20.52
CA GLU A 141 -1.29 -10.02 -20.65
C GLU A 141 -0.81 -8.98 -19.65
N TYR A 142 -0.59 -9.39 -18.40
CA TYR A 142 -0.08 -8.51 -17.36
C TYR A 142 1.34 -7.99 -17.70
N THR A 143 2.25 -8.88 -18.11
CA THR A 143 3.63 -8.50 -18.50
C THR A 143 3.62 -7.52 -19.68
N ALA A 144 2.74 -7.74 -20.67
CA ALA A 144 2.59 -6.80 -21.79
C ALA A 144 2.15 -5.39 -21.33
N LYS A 145 1.26 -5.30 -20.34
CA LYS A 145 0.84 -4.04 -19.72
C LYS A 145 1.98 -3.38 -18.94
N GLN A 146 2.76 -4.15 -18.18
CA GLN A 146 3.96 -3.66 -17.51
C GLN A 146 5.00 -3.13 -18.51
N GLN A 147 5.23 -3.86 -19.59
CA GLN A 147 6.16 -3.43 -20.64
C GLN A 147 5.71 -2.11 -21.28
N LYS A 148 4.43 -1.98 -21.60
CA LYS A 148 3.86 -0.72 -22.12
C LYS A 148 4.11 0.44 -21.14
N ALA A 149 3.85 0.23 -19.84
CA ALA A 149 4.06 1.26 -18.83
C ALA A 149 5.54 1.67 -18.71
N SER A 150 6.46 0.70 -18.73
CA SER A 150 7.90 0.97 -18.71
C SER A 150 8.35 1.68 -20.00
N ASP A 151 7.85 1.26 -21.15
CA ASP A 151 8.20 1.84 -22.46
C ASP A 151 7.76 3.29 -22.59
N SER A 152 6.71 3.71 -21.90
CA SER A 152 6.26 5.11 -21.87
C SER A 152 7.30 6.08 -21.28
N THR A 153 8.34 5.56 -20.62
CA THR A 153 9.43 6.36 -20.04
C THR A 153 10.71 6.41 -20.90
N LYS A 154 10.75 5.76 -22.06
CA LYS A 154 11.98 5.57 -22.88
C LYS A 154 12.67 6.86 -23.28
N ASP A 155 11.89 7.90 -23.60
CA ASP A 155 12.42 9.18 -24.06
C ASP A 155 12.80 10.13 -22.92
N LEU A 156 12.60 9.71 -21.68
CA LEU A 156 12.97 10.50 -20.52
C LEU A 156 14.45 10.27 -20.20
N VAL A 157 15.28 11.28 -20.45
CA VAL A 157 16.72 11.29 -20.07
C VAL A 157 16.84 11.45 -18.55
N ARG A 158 16.26 10.53 -17.83
CA ARG A 158 16.28 10.52 -16.37
C ARG A 158 16.57 9.08 -15.94
N ASP A 159 17.24 8.92 -14.84
CA ASP A 159 17.64 7.63 -14.27
C ASP A 159 16.62 6.49 -14.46
N LEU A 160 17.04 5.26 -14.15
CA LEU A 160 16.17 4.08 -14.07
C LEU A 160 14.99 4.22 -13.07
N ALA A 161 14.87 5.39 -12.39
CA ALA A 161 13.81 5.66 -11.43
C ALA A 161 12.41 5.62 -12.05
N PHE A 162 12.22 6.22 -13.23
CA PHE A 162 10.89 6.29 -13.83
C PHE A 162 10.43 4.99 -14.49
N PRO A 163 11.28 4.27 -15.24
CA PRO A 163 10.96 2.90 -15.62
C PRO A 163 10.64 2.02 -14.42
N MET A 164 11.40 2.12 -13.32
CA MET A 164 11.17 1.37 -12.10
C MET A 164 9.86 1.76 -11.43
N LEU A 165 9.57 3.06 -11.33
CA LEU A 165 8.31 3.57 -10.81
C LEU A 165 7.12 2.99 -11.59
N MET A 166 7.15 3.08 -12.92
CA MET A 166 6.07 2.56 -13.76
C MET A 166 5.96 1.04 -13.71
N PHE A 167 7.08 0.34 -13.60
CA PHE A 167 7.08 -1.11 -13.40
C PHE A 167 6.41 -1.52 -12.09
N CYS A 168 6.64 -0.79 -11.00
CA CYS A 168 6.11 -1.10 -9.68
C CYS A 168 4.72 -0.51 -9.41
N MET A 169 4.33 0.58 -10.09
CA MET A 169 3.13 1.35 -9.79
C MET A 169 2.02 1.22 -10.82
N ASN A 170 2.26 0.49 -11.91
CA ASN A 170 1.22 0.28 -12.89
C ASN A 170 0.00 -0.42 -12.27
N TYR A 171 -1.16 -0.09 -12.78
CA TYR A 171 -2.40 -0.76 -12.43
C TYR A 171 -2.32 -2.27 -12.71
N PRO A 172 -2.82 -3.10 -11.84
CA PRO A 172 -3.39 -2.88 -10.48
C PRO A 172 -2.49 -3.36 -9.35
N VAL A 173 -1.19 -3.16 -9.41
CA VAL A 173 -0.20 -3.99 -8.71
C VAL A 173 0.39 -3.35 -7.47
N SER A 174 0.58 -2.04 -7.46
CA SER A 174 1.39 -1.36 -6.45
C SER A 174 0.99 -1.65 -5.01
N ASP A 175 -0.31 -1.70 -4.74
CA ASP A 175 -0.83 -2.00 -3.40
C ASP A 175 -1.04 -3.49 -3.12
N LYS A 176 -0.96 -4.35 -4.13
CA LYS A 176 -1.23 -5.80 -4.02
C LYS A 176 0.02 -6.67 -3.96
N GLN A 177 1.18 -6.10 -4.21
CA GLN A 177 2.44 -6.85 -4.27
C GLN A 177 3.49 -6.44 -3.24
N HIS A 178 3.58 -5.13 -2.95
CA HIS A 178 4.66 -4.55 -2.16
C HIS A 178 4.15 -4.15 -0.77
N TYR A 179 3.71 -5.12 0.03
CA TYR A 179 3.22 -4.88 1.38
C TYR A 179 3.63 -5.99 2.36
N ASP A 180 3.74 -5.63 3.62
CA ASP A 180 3.78 -6.56 4.75
C ASP A 180 2.38 -6.58 5.39
N ILE A 181 1.73 -7.74 5.38
CA ILE A 181 0.36 -7.88 5.89
C ILE A 181 0.29 -7.59 7.41
N ASN A 182 1.35 -7.88 8.15
CA ASN A 182 1.40 -7.59 9.59
C ASN A 182 1.51 -6.08 9.85
N GLU A 183 2.37 -5.38 9.06
CA GLU A 183 2.49 -3.93 9.15
C GLU A 183 1.15 -3.27 8.81
N ILE A 184 0.51 -3.69 7.71
CA ILE A 184 -0.80 -3.17 7.31
C ILE A 184 -1.84 -3.44 8.39
N TRP A 185 -1.97 -4.69 8.87
CA TRP A 185 -2.95 -5.02 9.89
C TRP A 185 -2.81 -4.15 11.15
N ILE A 186 -1.59 -4.00 11.66
CA ILE A 186 -1.31 -3.18 12.85
C ILE A 186 -1.72 -1.73 12.62
N THR A 187 -1.33 -1.15 11.49
CA THR A 187 -1.61 0.25 11.18
C THR A 187 -3.09 0.50 10.89
N GLN A 188 -3.77 -0.45 10.22
CA GLN A 188 -5.22 -0.39 10.01
C GLN A 188 -5.99 -0.38 11.34
N VAL A 189 -5.59 -1.22 12.31
CA VAL A 189 -6.24 -1.27 13.63
C VAL A 189 -6.03 0.02 14.42
N ILE A 190 -4.81 0.59 14.41
CA ILE A 190 -4.53 1.87 15.08
C ILE A 190 -5.34 3.00 14.43
N LYS A 191 -5.33 3.10 13.10
CA LYS A 191 -6.07 4.13 12.38
C LYS A 191 -7.59 3.98 12.53
N ALA A 192 -8.11 2.75 12.59
CA ALA A 192 -9.52 2.50 12.85
C ALA A 192 -9.95 3.01 14.23
N LYS A 193 -9.16 2.72 15.26
CA LYS A 193 -9.40 3.27 16.61
C LYS A 193 -9.49 4.78 16.57
N LEU A 194 -8.50 5.46 15.98
CA LEU A 194 -8.48 6.91 15.87
C LEU A 194 -9.69 7.44 15.09
N LEU A 195 -10.10 6.77 14.01
CA LEU A 195 -11.26 7.18 13.22
C LEU A 195 -12.57 7.07 14.01
N PHE A 196 -12.76 5.96 14.71
CA PHE A 196 -13.99 5.77 15.49
C PHE A 196 -14.08 6.73 16.67
N GLU A 197 -12.99 6.96 17.40
CA GLU A 197 -12.92 7.96 18.47
C GLU A 197 -13.20 9.36 17.91
N PHE A 198 -12.70 9.67 16.72
CA PHE A 198 -13.00 10.93 16.03
C PHE A 198 -14.48 11.02 15.66
N LEU A 199 -15.07 9.99 15.05
CA LEU A 199 -16.50 9.98 14.65
C LEU A 199 -17.43 10.09 15.85
N GLU A 200 -17.12 9.42 16.95
CA GLU A 200 -17.90 9.41 18.19
C GLU A 200 -17.89 10.77 18.91
N THR A 201 -16.75 11.46 18.90
CA THR A 201 -16.57 12.71 19.66
C THR A 201 -16.99 13.97 18.92
N GLN A 202 -17.20 13.91 17.60
CA GLN A 202 -17.56 15.09 16.79
C GLN A 202 -19.08 15.20 16.61
N GLU A 203 -19.67 16.32 17.04
CA GLU A 203 -21.11 16.58 16.89
C GLU A 203 -21.58 16.45 15.41
N ARG A 204 -20.78 16.93 14.47
CA ARG A 204 -21.09 16.89 13.02
C ARG A 204 -21.14 15.49 12.43
N THR A 205 -20.57 14.48 13.07
CA THR A 205 -20.54 13.08 12.62
C THR A 205 -21.46 12.17 13.42
N ALA A 206 -22.10 12.65 14.48
CA ALA A 206 -22.89 11.85 15.40
C ALA A 206 -24.02 11.05 14.73
N VAL A 207 -24.72 11.66 13.75
CA VAL A 207 -25.78 10.97 13.00
C VAL A 207 -25.21 9.89 12.09
N LEU A 208 -24.13 10.19 11.37
CA LEU A 208 -23.43 9.24 10.51
C LEU A 208 -22.85 8.07 11.31
N TYR A 209 -22.23 8.37 12.47
CA TYR A 209 -21.69 7.35 13.36
C TYR A 209 -22.77 6.41 13.87
N LYS A 210 -23.89 6.96 14.32
CA LYS A 210 -25.05 6.16 14.73
C LYS A 210 -25.57 5.28 13.58
N ALA A 211 -25.74 5.86 12.39
CA ALA A 211 -26.19 5.11 11.21
C ALA A 211 -25.21 3.99 10.82
N PHE A 212 -23.90 4.19 11.03
CA PHE A 212 -22.90 3.16 10.85
C PHE A 212 -23.10 2.00 11.85
N LEU A 213 -23.31 2.29 13.14
CA LEU A 213 -23.57 1.27 14.15
C LEU A 213 -24.86 0.49 13.85
N ASP A 214 -25.91 1.20 13.46
CA ASP A 214 -27.20 0.60 13.07
C ASP A 214 -27.04 -0.29 11.82
N PHE A 215 -26.24 0.14 10.83
CA PHE A 215 -25.98 -0.65 9.62
C PHE A 215 -25.30 -1.98 9.91
N PHE A 216 -24.30 -2.00 10.81
CA PHE A 216 -23.61 -3.22 11.22
C PHE A 216 -24.28 -3.97 12.38
N GLU A 217 -25.39 -3.43 12.94
CA GLU A 217 -26.13 -3.99 14.07
C GLU A 217 -25.23 -4.22 15.30
N VAL A 218 -24.36 -3.24 15.57
CA VAL A 218 -23.43 -3.24 16.70
C VAL A 218 -23.77 -2.10 17.67
N LYS A 219 -23.51 -2.30 18.97
CA LYS A 219 -23.78 -1.29 19.99
C LYS A 219 -22.78 -0.14 20.00
N ASP A 220 -21.55 -0.43 19.62
CA ASP A 220 -20.42 0.47 19.61
C ASP A 220 -19.37 0.03 18.57
N TRP A 221 -18.39 0.88 18.30
CA TRP A 221 -17.31 0.57 17.36
C TRP A 221 -16.37 -0.53 17.87
N GLN A 222 -16.28 -0.73 19.18
CA GLN A 222 -15.49 -1.80 19.79
C GLN A 222 -16.05 -3.16 19.40
N GLU A 223 -17.38 -3.29 19.39
CA GLU A 223 -18.05 -4.50 18.94
C GLU A 223 -17.84 -4.77 17.44
N TYR A 224 -17.86 -3.73 16.61
CA TYR A 224 -17.48 -3.85 15.20
C TYR A 224 -16.07 -4.40 15.03
N LEU A 225 -15.07 -3.83 15.70
CA LEU A 225 -13.69 -4.33 15.63
C LEU A 225 -13.55 -5.73 16.22
N LYS A 226 -14.23 -6.06 17.34
CA LYS A 226 -14.26 -7.40 17.91
C LYS A 226 -14.78 -8.45 16.93
N SER A 227 -15.65 -8.08 15.99
CA SER A 227 -16.14 -8.99 14.94
C SER A 227 -15.10 -9.24 13.86
N PHE A 228 -14.27 -8.25 13.52
CA PHE A 228 -13.23 -8.35 12.48
C PHE A 228 -11.90 -8.94 12.96
N LEU A 229 -11.45 -8.57 14.16
CA LEU A 229 -10.10 -8.90 14.59
C LEU A 229 -9.84 -10.42 14.69
N PRO A 230 -10.74 -11.26 15.22
CA PRO A 230 -10.53 -12.71 15.25
C PRO A 230 -10.38 -13.31 13.86
N LEU A 231 -11.22 -12.86 12.90
CA LEU A 231 -11.16 -13.29 11.51
C LEU A 231 -9.79 -12.96 10.90
N THR A 232 -9.36 -11.70 10.97
CA THR A 232 -8.08 -11.27 10.40
C THR A 232 -6.88 -11.91 11.08
N LEU A 233 -6.93 -12.12 12.39
CA LEU A 233 -5.89 -12.85 13.13
C LEU A 233 -5.82 -14.33 12.74
N SER A 234 -6.95 -14.99 12.46
CA SER A 234 -6.94 -16.38 12.00
C SER A 234 -6.27 -16.50 10.63
N MET A 235 -6.53 -15.55 9.74
CA MET A 235 -5.87 -15.48 8.43
C MET A 235 -4.35 -15.30 8.51
N MET A 236 -3.87 -14.56 9.50
CA MET A 236 -2.44 -14.33 9.72
C MET A 236 -1.73 -15.50 10.40
N LYS A 237 -2.48 -16.35 11.11
CA LYS A 237 -1.94 -17.53 11.82
C LYS A 237 -1.89 -18.80 10.97
N ASN A 238 -2.70 -18.89 9.93
CA ASN A 238 -2.81 -20.09 9.09
C ASN A 238 -1.67 -20.14 8.06
N GLU A 239 -0.43 -20.22 8.54
CA GLU A 239 0.78 -20.30 7.73
C GLU A 239 0.86 -21.55 6.82
N ASN A 240 -0.03 -22.53 7.01
CA ASN A 240 0.01 -23.81 6.31
C ASN A 240 -1.17 -24.06 5.38
N GLU A 241 -2.15 -23.16 5.32
CA GLU A 241 -3.34 -23.31 4.47
C GLU A 241 -3.32 -22.27 3.34
N SER A 242 -3.49 -22.77 2.14
CA SER A 242 -3.37 -22.00 0.90
C SER A 242 -4.65 -21.29 0.47
N HIS A 243 -5.77 -21.63 1.07
CA HIS A 243 -7.04 -20.92 0.93
C HIS A 243 -7.73 -20.88 2.28
N THR A 244 -8.57 -19.91 2.47
CA THR A 244 -9.20 -19.69 3.75
C THR A 244 -10.71 -19.69 3.58
N ASP A 245 -11.34 -20.82 3.81
CA ASP A 245 -12.76 -20.86 4.09
C ASP A 245 -12.94 -20.57 5.57
N PHE A 246 -13.55 -19.43 5.87
CA PHE A 246 -13.90 -19.06 7.22
C PHE A 246 -15.20 -19.74 7.62
N HIS A 247 -15.12 -20.59 8.63
CA HIS A 247 -16.28 -21.27 9.21
C HIS A 247 -16.76 -20.47 10.42
N VAL A 248 -17.96 -19.95 10.36
CA VAL A 248 -18.60 -19.29 11.51
C VAL A 248 -18.88 -20.36 12.57
N PRO A 249 -18.37 -20.22 13.81
CA PRO A 249 -18.61 -21.17 14.87
C PRO A 249 -20.11 -21.30 15.18
N GLU A 250 -20.59 -22.55 15.33
CA GLU A 250 -21.96 -22.80 15.79
C GLU A 250 -22.13 -22.30 17.25
N GLY A 251 -23.27 -21.67 17.55
CA GLY A 251 -23.56 -21.15 18.88
C GLY A 251 -24.55 -19.98 18.84
N GLU A 252 -24.77 -19.34 19.98
CA GLU A 252 -25.73 -18.25 20.12
C GLU A 252 -25.46 -17.04 19.20
N SER A 253 -24.21 -16.83 18.81
CA SER A 253 -23.79 -15.72 17.94
C SER A 253 -23.75 -16.07 16.45
N PHE A 254 -24.10 -17.31 16.05
CA PHE A 254 -23.95 -17.81 14.67
C PHE A 254 -24.72 -16.94 13.66
N GLU A 255 -26.02 -16.74 13.87
CA GLU A 255 -26.86 -15.96 12.96
C GLU A 255 -26.36 -14.51 12.82
N ARG A 256 -25.96 -13.91 13.94
CA ARG A 256 -25.44 -12.54 13.97
C ARG A 256 -24.09 -12.42 13.26
N ALA A 257 -23.20 -13.38 13.44
CA ALA A 257 -21.91 -13.40 12.74
C ALA A 257 -22.09 -13.63 11.23
N CYS A 258 -23.05 -14.49 10.82
CA CYS A 258 -23.41 -14.65 9.44
C CYS A 258 -23.99 -13.36 8.85
N ALA A 259 -24.93 -12.70 9.52
CA ALA A 259 -25.52 -11.43 9.09
C ALA A 259 -24.46 -10.31 8.92
N PHE A 260 -23.45 -10.28 9.79
CA PHE A 260 -22.33 -9.36 9.67
C PHE A 260 -21.51 -9.64 8.40
N LEU A 261 -21.14 -10.90 8.16
CA LEU A 261 -20.34 -11.29 6.99
C LEU A 261 -21.11 -11.17 5.68
N ASP A 262 -22.43 -11.44 5.70
CA ASP A 262 -23.31 -11.29 4.53
C ASP A 262 -23.34 -9.85 3.98
N LYS A 263 -22.98 -8.84 4.78
CA LYS A 263 -22.80 -7.44 4.32
C LYS A 263 -21.51 -7.22 3.50
N LEU A 264 -20.62 -8.21 3.50
CA LEU A 264 -19.29 -8.14 2.89
C LEU A 264 -19.07 -9.17 1.77
N ILE A 265 -20.13 -9.87 1.36
CA ILE A 265 -20.06 -10.84 0.27
C ILE A 265 -20.30 -10.18 -1.09
N VAL A 266 -19.64 -10.71 -2.11
CA VAL A 266 -20.00 -10.44 -3.51
C VAL A 266 -21.31 -11.18 -3.79
N GLU A 267 -22.27 -10.49 -4.38
CA GLU A 267 -23.55 -11.10 -4.76
C GLU A 267 -23.36 -12.11 -5.88
N ASP A 268 -24.09 -13.23 -5.84
CA ASP A 268 -23.94 -14.27 -6.82
C ASP A 268 -24.23 -13.75 -8.25
N GLN A 269 -23.37 -14.10 -9.18
CA GLN A 269 -23.41 -13.68 -10.59
C GLN A 269 -23.29 -12.15 -10.82
N GLU A 270 -22.79 -11.38 -9.84
CA GLU A 270 -22.48 -9.96 -10.02
C GLU A 270 -21.48 -9.76 -11.16
N ASP A 271 -21.66 -8.75 -12.00
CA ASP A 271 -20.71 -8.37 -13.04
C ASP A 271 -19.55 -7.58 -12.43
N LEU A 272 -18.40 -8.22 -12.31
CA LEU A 272 -17.18 -7.70 -11.69
C LEU A 272 -16.26 -6.96 -12.68
N ASN A 273 -16.71 -6.75 -13.91
CA ASN A 273 -15.89 -6.10 -14.95
C ASN A 273 -15.69 -4.60 -14.64
N GLU A 274 -14.89 -4.34 -13.63
CA GLU A 274 -14.58 -3.02 -13.10
C GLU A 274 -13.07 -2.79 -13.07
N TYR A 275 -12.72 -1.51 -13.10
CA TYR A 275 -11.33 -1.09 -12.94
C TYR A 275 -10.90 -1.23 -11.46
N ASP A 276 -9.69 -1.75 -11.24
CA ASP A 276 -9.04 -1.87 -9.92
C ASP A 276 -9.76 -2.81 -8.94
N PHE A 277 -10.54 -3.78 -9.45
CA PHE A 277 -11.23 -4.78 -8.61
C PHE A 277 -12.08 -4.14 -7.50
N LEU A 278 -12.78 -3.05 -7.79
CA LEU A 278 -13.50 -2.24 -6.79
C LEU A 278 -14.53 -3.05 -6.02
N THR A 279 -15.30 -3.89 -6.70
CA THR A 279 -16.29 -4.76 -6.04
C THR A 279 -15.62 -5.79 -5.13
N LEU A 280 -14.53 -6.45 -5.61
CA LEU A 280 -13.80 -7.42 -4.79
C LEU A 280 -13.09 -6.76 -3.59
N ARG A 281 -12.64 -5.52 -3.73
CA ARG A 281 -12.12 -4.72 -2.61
C ARG A 281 -13.21 -4.35 -1.61
N SER A 282 -14.39 -4.04 -2.10
CA SER A 282 -15.54 -3.67 -1.28
C SER A 282 -16.13 -4.88 -0.56
N LYS A 283 -16.25 -6.00 -1.26
CA LYS A 283 -16.88 -7.25 -0.83
C LYS A 283 -15.88 -8.40 -0.95
N PRO A 284 -14.96 -8.58 0.02
CA PRO A 284 -13.82 -9.50 -0.11
C PRO A 284 -14.14 -10.96 0.19
N PHE A 285 -15.41 -11.32 0.30
CA PHE A 285 -15.87 -12.69 0.54
C PHE A 285 -16.89 -13.13 -0.50
N TYR A 286 -17.01 -14.45 -0.67
CA TYR A 286 -18.22 -15.04 -1.25
C TYR A 286 -18.72 -16.22 -0.39
N LYS A 287 -20.05 -16.38 -0.35
CA LYS A 287 -20.70 -17.39 0.47
C LYS A 287 -20.66 -18.74 -0.25
N VAL A 288 -19.98 -19.73 0.33
CA VAL A 288 -19.91 -21.09 -0.20
C VAL A 288 -21.17 -21.88 0.20
N LYS A 289 -21.57 -21.74 1.45
CA LYS A 289 -22.82 -22.25 2.04
C LYS A 289 -23.09 -21.52 3.36
N ASP A 290 -24.21 -21.81 4.00
CA ASP A 290 -24.51 -21.19 5.29
C ASP A 290 -23.38 -21.42 6.30
N GLY A 291 -22.93 -20.31 6.89
CA GLY A 291 -21.83 -20.27 7.84
C GLY A 291 -20.44 -20.51 7.26
N VAL A 292 -20.29 -20.65 5.93
CA VAL A 292 -18.98 -20.84 5.29
C VAL A 292 -18.74 -19.76 4.24
N TYR A 293 -17.72 -18.93 4.48
CA TYR A 293 -17.34 -17.79 3.66
C TYR A 293 -15.93 -17.98 3.13
N ARG A 294 -15.74 -17.91 1.82
CA ARG A 294 -14.43 -17.95 1.21
C ARG A 294 -13.85 -16.56 1.09
N ILE A 295 -12.62 -16.42 1.58
CA ILE A 295 -11.85 -15.18 1.47
C ILE A 295 -11.27 -15.11 0.05
N ILE A 296 -11.59 -14.04 -0.68
CA ILE A 296 -11.09 -13.82 -2.03
C ILE A 296 -9.62 -13.39 -1.97
N PHE A 297 -9.31 -12.37 -1.15
CA PHE A 297 -7.95 -11.90 -0.98
C PHE A 297 -7.74 -11.31 0.43
N ASN A 298 -6.78 -11.86 1.17
CA ASN A 298 -6.52 -11.49 2.57
C ASN A 298 -6.29 -9.99 2.77
N LEU A 299 -5.55 -9.34 1.85
CA LEU A 299 -5.32 -7.91 1.90
C LEU A 299 -6.63 -7.11 1.94
N PHE A 300 -7.59 -7.48 1.07
CA PHE A 300 -8.86 -6.76 0.99
C PHE A 300 -9.69 -6.90 2.26
N VAL A 301 -9.59 -8.04 2.95
CA VAL A 301 -10.25 -8.23 4.25
C VAL A 301 -9.59 -7.35 5.32
N VAL A 302 -8.28 -7.32 5.39
CA VAL A 302 -7.54 -6.48 6.34
C VAL A 302 -7.83 -5.00 6.10
N GLU A 303 -7.92 -4.58 4.84
CA GLU A 303 -8.26 -3.19 4.49
C GLU A 303 -9.67 -2.77 4.94
N LYS A 304 -10.58 -3.74 5.24
CA LYS A 304 -11.90 -3.42 5.83
C LYS A 304 -11.82 -2.90 7.26
N ILE A 305 -10.72 -3.08 7.95
CA ILE A 305 -10.55 -2.55 9.30
C ILE A 305 -10.55 -1.01 9.29
N PHE A 306 -9.88 -0.38 8.32
CA PHE A 306 -9.81 1.09 8.21
C PHE A 306 -9.95 1.61 6.77
N LYS A 307 -9.10 1.20 5.82
CA LYS A 307 -9.06 1.78 4.46
C LYS A 307 -10.42 1.70 3.75
N GLY A 308 -11.14 0.60 3.93
CA GLY A 308 -12.49 0.39 3.40
C GLY A 308 -13.57 1.21 4.09
N MET A 309 -13.33 1.75 5.29
CA MET A 309 -14.32 2.46 6.10
C MET A 309 -14.87 3.71 5.42
N TYR A 310 -14.03 4.45 4.71
CA TYR A 310 -14.49 5.64 3.98
C TYR A 310 -15.62 5.31 2.99
N PHE A 311 -15.53 4.20 2.29
CA PHE A 311 -16.54 3.81 1.31
C PHE A 311 -17.85 3.40 2.00
N PHE A 312 -17.80 2.68 3.11
CA PHE A 312 -18.98 2.40 3.93
C PHE A 312 -19.61 3.68 4.50
N LEU A 313 -18.80 4.54 5.09
CA LEU A 313 -19.29 5.81 5.62
C LEU A 313 -19.92 6.66 4.52
N ARG A 314 -19.37 6.67 3.30
CA ARG A 314 -19.95 7.39 2.17
C ARG A 314 -21.29 6.79 1.75
N GLU A 315 -21.35 5.46 1.56
CA GLU A 315 -22.58 4.77 1.20
C GLU A 315 -23.69 5.01 2.23
N ILE A 316 -23.37 4.89 3.51
CA ILE A 316 -24.32 5.16 4.61
C ILE A 316 -24.74 6.63 4.59
N ASN A 317 -23.80 7.56 4.43
CA ASN A 317 -24.07 8.99 4.37
C ASN A 317 -24.99 9.36 3.20
N ASP A 318 -24.74 8.78 2.02
CA ASP A 318 -25.53 9.04 0.81
C ASP A 318 -26.97 8.51 0.94
N ASN A 319 -27.19 7.50 1.80
CA ASN A 319 -28.51 6.96 2.13
C ASN A 319 -29.25 7.73 3.26
N LEU A 320 -28.56 8.65 3.96
CA LEU A 320 -29.23 9.51 4.96
C LEU A 320 -30.08 10.58 4.28
N PRO A 321 -31.16 11.07 4.96
CA PRO A 321 -31.85 12.27 4.53
C PRO A 321 -30.88 13.44 4.32
N GLU A 322 -31.03 14.22 3.26
CA GLU A 322 -30.09 15.29 2.85
C GLU A 322 -29.77 16.27 4.01
N ALA A 323 -30.71 16.58 4.86
CA ALA A 323 -30.52 17.45 6.03
C ALA A 323 -29.60 16.83 7.12
N GLN A 324 -29.42 15.52 7.10
CA GLN A 324 -28.59 14.76 8.07
C GLN A 324 -27.25 14.31 7.50
N GLN A 325 -27.06 14.48 6.20
CA GLN A 325 -25.81 14.11 5.54
C GLN A 325 -24.64 14.98 6.00
N VAL A 326 -23.51 14.37 6.22
CA VAL A 326 -22.25 15.07 6.44
C VAL A 326 -21.77 15.65 5.11
N LYS A 327 -21.84 16.97 4.98
CA LYS A 327 -21.36 17.68 3.81
C LYS A 327 -19.84 17.58 3.72
N ALA A 328 -19.32 17.40 2.49
CA ALA A 328 -17.88 17.25 2.24
C ALA A 328 -17.20 16.13 3.06
N LEU A 329 -17.85 14.96 3.19
CA LEU A 329 -17.33 13.80 3.92
C LEU A 329 -15.92 13.42 3.47
N LYS A 330 -15.62 13.54 2.17
CA LYS A 330 -14.28 13.27 1.63
C LYS A 330 -13.22 14.19 2.26
N SER A 331 -13.49 15.47 2.37
CA SER A 331 -12.56 16.42 3.01
C SER A 331 -12.46 16.18 4.52
N LEU A 332 -13.56 15.78 5.15
CA LEU A 332 -13.56 15.47 6.58
C LEU A 332 -12.68 14.28 6.92
N VAL A 333 -12.79 13.19 6.15
CA VAL A 333 -12.03 11.96 6.40
C VAL A 333 -10.64 12.00 5.75
N GLY A 334 -10.52 12.48 4.52
CA GLY A 334 -9.25 12.54 3.81
C GLY A 334 -8.34 13.66 4.32
N ASP A 335 -8.84 14.91 4.33
CA ASP A 335 -7.97 16.04 4.69
C ASP A 335 -7.89 16.22 6.22
N PHE A 336 -9.06 16.43 6.87
CA PHE A 336 -9.08 16.77 8.29
C PHE A 336 -8.62 15.61 9.19
N PHE A 337 -9.19 14.41 9.04
CA PHE A 337 -8.84 13.28 9.90
C PHE A 337 -7.40 12.82 9.65
N SER A 338 -6.98 12.67 8.39
CA SER A 338 -5.62 12.23 8.06
C SER A 338 -4.56 13.21 8.55
N GLU A 339 -4.80 14.51 8.45
CA GLU A 339 -3.88 15.55 8.90
C GLU A 339 -3.97 15.79 10.41
N GLN A 340 -5.16 16.15 10.92
CA GLN A 340 -5.28 16.68 12.28
C GLN A 340 -5.46 15.59 13.35
N VAL A 341 -5.74 14.35 12.96
CA VAL A 341 -5.81 13.24 13.89
C VAL A 341 -4.63 12.30 13.68
N VAL A 342 -4.51 11.68 12.52
CA VAL A 342 -3.49 10.64 12.30
C VAL A 342 -2.07 11.20 12.32
N LEU A 343 -1.81 12.28 11.55
CA LEU A 343 -0.48 12.91 11.54
C LEU A 343 -0.12 13.45 12.93
N TYR A 344 -1.04 14.22 13.57
CA TYR A 344 -0.73 14.86 14.86
C TYR A 344 -0.46 13.82 15.94
N ASP A 345 -1.28 12.78 16.07
CA ASP A 345 -1.07 11.68 17.02
C ASP A 345 0.28 10.99 16.78
N THR A 346 0.60 10.69 15.52
CA THR A 346 1.84 10.02 15.15
C THR A 346 3.06 10.88 15.50
N ILE A 347 3.06 12.17 15.15
CA ILE A 347 4.20 13.05 15.43
C ILE A 347 4.34 13.33 16.94
N GLN A 348 3.24 13.50 17.65
CA GLN A 348 3.28 13.67 19.11
C GLN A 348 3.84 12.43 19.82
N THR A 349 3.49 11.24 19.32
CA THR A 349 4.01 9.98 19.87
C THR A 349 5.52 9.81 19.60
N ILE A 350 6.00 10.16 18.41
CA ILE A 350 7.42 10.02 18.03
C ILE A 350 8.31 11.06 18.72
N PHE A 351 7.83 12.29 18.86
CA PHE A 351 8.64 13.38 19.40
C PHE A 351 8.23 13.74 20.83
N PRO A 352 9.12 13.56 21.81
CA PRO A 352 8.86 13.93 23.19
C PRO A 352 8.78 15.46 23.38
N ASP A 353 8.29 15.91 24.54
CA ASP A 353 8.01 17.32 24.86
C ASP A 353 9.21 18.26 24.81
N LYS A 354 10.42 17.75 24.75
CA LYS A 354 11.66 18.56 24.66
C LYS A 354 11.92 19.15 23.25
N CYS A 355 11.09 18.81 22.25
CA CYS A 355 11.19 19.37 20.90
C CYS A 355 10.30 20.60 20.78
N ILE A 356 10.70 21.58 19.96
CA ILE A 356 9.78 22.65 19.53
C ILE A 356 8.87 22.05 18.47
N LYS A 357 7.57 22.08 18.69
CA LYS A 357 6.55 21.49 17.83
C LYS A 357 5.43 22.49 17.60
N PHE A 358 4.96 22.60 16.36
CA PHE A 358 3.76 23.34 16.02
C PHE A 358 2.96 22.56 14.97
N SER A 359 1.72 22.28 15.27
CA SER A 359 0.74 21.82 14.28
C SER A 359 0.33 22.96 13.35
N GLY A 360 -0.18 22.63 12.16
CA GLY A 360 -0.72 23.63 11.23
C GLY A 360 -1.78 24.51 11.87
N GLN A 361 -2.64 23.95 12.73
CA GLN A 361 -3.64 24.71 13.48
C GLN A 361 -3.03 25.72 14.44
N GLU A 362 -2.01 25.33 15.21
CA GLU A 362 -1.32 26.24 16.14
C GLU A 362 -0.60 27.36 15.40
N ILE A 363 -0.05 27.06 14.20
CA ILE A 363 0.57 28.07 13.32
C ILE A 363 -0.47 29.09 12.85
N VAL A 364 -1.64 28.63 12.41
CA VAL A 364 -2.75 29.51 11.99
C VAL A 364 -3.28 30.33 13.17
N GLN A 365 -3.44 29.74 14.36
CA GLN A 365 -3.87 30.44 15.58
C GLN A 365 -2.90 31.55 16.00
N LYS A 366 -1.62 31.43 15.66
CA LYS A 366 -0.59 32.48 15.84
C LYS A 366 -0.65 33.56 14.76
N GLY A 367 -1.63 33.51 13.83
CA GLY A 367 -1.76 34.48 12.74
C GLY A 367 -0.75 34.29 11.60
N ILE A 368 -0.07 33.14 11.52
CA ILE A 368 0.93 32.85 10.50
C ILE A 368 0.25 32.10 9.34
N SER A 369 0.23 32.69 8.16
CA SER A 369 -0.28 32.05 6.94
C SER A 369 0.81 31.24 6.22
N GLY A 370 0.41 30.20 5.48
CA GLY A 370 1.33 29.39 4.66
C GLY A 370 2.39 28.68 5.51
N GLY A 371 1.95 28.12 6.64
CA GLY A 371 2.73 27.15 7.44
C GLY A 371 2.57 25.75 6.89
N PRO A 372 3.41 24.80 7.33
CA PRO A 372 3.28 23.38 7.02
C PRO A 372 2.18 22.76 7.89
N ASP A 373 1.76 21.55 7.54
CA ASP A 373 0.80 20.79 8.35
C ASP A 373 1.38 20.42 9.73
N TYR A 374 2.70 20.21 9.79
CA TYR A 374 3.40 20.05 11.07
C TYR A 374 4.86 20.52 10.99
N TYR A 375 5.33 21.16 12.06
CA TYR A 375 6.71 21.63 12.24
C TYR A 375 7.33 21.02 13.49
N VAL A 376 8.54 20.49 13.37
CA VAL A 376 9.32 19.99 14.51
C VAL A 376 10.74 20.52 14.42
N ARG A 377 11.26 21.12 15.51
CA ARG A 377 12.69 21.39 15.65
C ARG A 377 13.25 20.66 16.85
N LYS A 378 14.24 19.81 16.59
CA LYS A 378 15.03 19.11 17.59
C LYS A 378 16.49 19.55 17.46
N ASN A 379 16.97 20.36 18.38
CA ASN A 379 18.30 20.98 18.33
C ASN A 379 18.52 21.78 17.01
N HIS A 380 19.46 21.31 16.18
CA HIS A 380 19.79 21.91 14.88
C HIS A 380 19.06 21.29 13.69
N ASP A 381 18.15 20.35 13.93
CA ASP A 381 17.40 19.69 12.87
C ASP A 381 15.94 20.16 12.87
N ILE A 382 15.52 20.73 11.75
CA ILE A 382 14.16 21.17 11.48
C ILE A 382 13.51 20.16 10.52
N MET A 383 12.40 19.58 10.91
CA MET A 383 11.57 18.69 10.09
C MET A 383 10.27 19.41 9.75
N VAL A 384 9.96 19.48 8.48
CA VAL A 384 8.78 20.15 7.92
C VAL A 384 7.93 19.11 7.24
N PHE A 385 6.70 18.90 7.73
CA PHE A 385 5.80 17.86 7.25
C PHE A 385 4.64 18.48 6.48
N GLU A 386 4.38 17.94 5.31
CA GLU A 386 3.21 18.21 4.48
C GLU A 386 2.46 16.89 4.25
N SER A 387 1.21 16.82 4.64
CA SER A 387 0.37 15.61 4.58
C SER A 387 -0.48 15.60 3.32
N LYS A 388 -0.48 14.49 2.59
CA LYS A 388 -1.25 14.32 1.36
C LYS A 388 -1.97 12.97 1.35
N ASP A 389 -3.27 13.02 1.58
CA ASP A 389 -4.15 11.86 1.45
C ASP A 389 -4.91 11.94 0.11
N PHE A 390 -4.46 11.17 -0.87
CA PHE A 390 -5.02 11.19 -2.21
C PHE A 390 -5.02 9.81 -2.85
N LEU A 391 -5.87 9.64 -3.85
CA LEU A 391 -5.92 8.44 -4.69
C LEU A 391 -5.68 8.85 -6.14
N ILE A 392 -5.02 7.98 -6.89
CA ILE A 392 -4.89 8.11 -8.34
C ILE A 392 -6.21 7.66 -8.98
N PRO A 393 -6.80 8.44 -9.89
CA PRO A 393 -7.99 8.04 -10.62
C PRO A 393 -7.80 6.72 -11.38
N ALA A 394 -8.85 5.92 -11.48
CA ALA A 394 -8.80 4.62 -12.12
C ALA A 394 -8.40 4.69 -13.61
N ASP A 395 -8.86 5.70 -14.33
CA ASP A 395 -8.51 5.93 -15.74
C ASP A 395 -7.02 6.27 -15.93
N ALA A 396 -6.43 7.03 -15.00
CA ALA A 396 -4.99 7.29 -15.01
C ALA A 396 -4.20 6.00 -14.74
N LYS A 397 -4.63 5.20 -13.76
CA LYS A 397 -4.02 3.87 -13.48
C LYS A 397 -4.08 2.95 -14.70
N MET A 398 -5.19 2.96 -15.44
CA MET A 398 -5.42 2.13 -16.63
C MET A 398 -4.69 2.60 -17.88
N SER A 399 -4.12 3.79 -17.88
CA SER A 399 -3.44 4.35 -19.06
C SER A 399 -2.15 3.59 -19.42
N PHE A 400 -1.46 3.08 -18.40
CA PHE A 400 -0.09 2.54 -18.51
C PHE A 400 0.86 3.54 -19.19
N ASP A 401 0.69 4.82 -18.88
CA ASP A 401 1.42 5.92 -19.47
C ASP A 401 1.98 6.84 -18.37
N PHE A 402 3.30 7.02 -18.35
CA PHE A 402 3.99 7.83 -17.35
C PHE A 402 3.47 9.27 -17.33
N ALA A 403 3.24 9.88 -18.49
CA ALA A 403 2.78 11.27 -18.55
C ALA A 403 1.42 11.47 -17.85
N ARG A 404 0.52 10.49 -17.93
CA ARG A 404 -0.76 10.51 -17.21
C ARG A 404 -0.58 10.38 -15.71
N TYR A 405 0.35 9.51 -15.25
CA TYR A 405 0.68 9.39 -13.83
C TYR A 405 1.38 10.65 -13.32
N GLU A 406 2.34 11.19 -14.08
CA GLU A 406 3.07 12.42 -13.73
C GLU A 406 2.09 13.59 -13.55
N ASP A 407 1.14 13.79 -14.49
CA ASP A 407 0.10 14.82 -14.43
C ASP A 407 -0.77 14.70 -13.15
N GLU A 408 -1.17 13.49 -12.77
CA GLU A 408 -1.93 13.29 -11.54
C GLU A 408 -1.08 13.51 -10.28
N PHE A 409 0.20 13.14 -10.31
CA PHE A 409 1.11 13.42 -9.20
C PHE A 409 1.42 14.91 -9.07
N GLU A 410 1.65 15.61 -10.18
CA GLU A 410 1.88 17.07 -10.17
C GLU A 410 0.72 17.80 -9.51
N LYS A 411 -0.52 17.52 -9.92
CA LYS A 411 -1.73 18.12 -9.34
C LYS A 411 -1.87 17.90 -7.83
N LYS A 412 -1.35 16.80 -7.30
CA LYS A 412 -1.50 16.42 -5.88
C LYS A 412 -0.29 16.75 -5.03
N LEU A 413 0.90 16.76 -5.62
CA LEU A 413 2.16 16.79 -4.88
C LEU A 413 3.09 17.94 -5.26
N TYR A 414 2.80 18.68 -6.35
CA TYR A 414 3.67 19.76 -6.80
C TYR A 414 2.91 21.07 -6.92
N PHE A 415 2.05 21.23 -7.90
CA PHE A 415 1.14 22.38 -8.06
C PHE A 415 -0.13 21.97 -8.80
N GLU A 416 -1.22 22.69 -8.55
CA GLU A 416 -2.50 22.53 -9.25
C GLU A 416 -2.85 23.81 -9.98
N VAL A 417 -3.26 23.73 -11.25
CA VAL A 417 -3.83 24.87 -11.96
C VAL A 417 -5.34 24.84 -11.79
N ARG A 418 -5.89 25.81 -11.05
CA ARG A 418 -7.32 25.94 -10.80
C ARG A 418 -7.81 27.31 -11.21
N ASP A 419 -8.83 27.36 -12.10
CA ASP A 419 -9.38 28.61 -12.63
C ASP A 419 -8.30 29.53 -13.25
N GLY A 420 -7.33 28.93 -13.96
CA GLY A 420 -6.21 29.64 -14.58
C GLY A 420 -5.19 30.22 -13.59
N LYS A 421 -5.27 29.87 -12.31
CA LYS A 421 -4.31 30.25 -11.26
C LYS A 421 -3.57 29.03 -10.74
N GLU A 422 -2.29 29.19 -10.57
CA GLU A 422 -1.45 28.19 -9.94
C GLU A 422 -1.72 28.15 -8.42
N LYS A 423 -2.04 26.98 -7.91
CA LYS A 423 -2.20 26.70 -6.49
C LYS A 423 -1.03 25.86 -6.03
N HIS A 424 -0.27 26.35 -5.08
CA HIS A 424 0.82 25.58 -4.47
C HIS A 424 0.27 24.42 -3.67
N VAL A 425 0.80 23.23 -3.93
CA VAL A 425 0.53 21.99 -3.18
C VAL A 425 1.86 21.28 -2.91
N GLY A 426 1.92 20.44 -1.87
CA GLY A 426 3.06 19.55 -1.60
C GLY A 426 4.42 20.24 -1.69
N VAL A 427 5.16 19.98 -2.77
CA VAL A 427 6.51 20.52 -3.00
C VAL A 427 6.54 22.03 -2.92
N MET A 428 5.63 22.72 -3.61
CA MET A 428 5.60 24.18 -3.62
C MET A 428 5.25 24.79 -2.27
N GLN A 429 4.41 24.11 -1.46
CA GLN A 429 4.14 24.52 -0.09
C GLN A 429 5.40 24.40 0.78
N LEU A 430 6.13 23.28 0.67
CA LEU A 430 7.40 23.08 1.38
C LEU A 430 8.44 24.12 0.96
N ILE A 431 8.61 24.41 -0.32
CA ILE A 431 9.54 25.41 -0.84
C ILE A 431 9.21 26.81 -0.30
N ALA A 432 7.93 27.20 -0.33
CA ALA A 432 7.49 28.48 0.21
C ALA A 432 7.79 28.60 1.72
N PHE A 433 7.58 27.52 2.48
CA PHE A 433 7.89 27.53 3.91
C PHE A 433 9.40 27.49 4.19
N ILE A 434 10.19 26.72 3.43
CA ILE A 434 11.65 26.73 3.53
C ILE A 434 12.21 28.14 3.28
N ARG A 435 11.66 28.89 2.31
CA ARG A 435 12.00 30.30 2.11
C ARG A 435 11.82 31.10 3.41
N LYS A 436 10.67 30.95 4.09
CA LYS A 436 10.42 31.64 5.37
C LYS A 436 11.43 31.25 6.45
N LEU A 437 11.83 29.97 6.51
CA LEU A 437 12.86 29.52 7.45
C LEU A 437 14.23 30.15 7.16
N LEU A 438 14.61 30.21 5.89
CA LEU A 438 15.91 30.79 5.46
C LEU A 438 15.98 32.31 5.61
N THR A 439 14.84 33.00 5.47
CA THR A 439 14.72 34.45 5.69
C THR A 439 14.38 34.81 7.14
N LYS A 440 14.16 33.84 8.02
CA LYS A 440 13.70 34.01 9.41
C LYS A 440 12.32 34.68 9.54
N ASP A 441 11.47 34.47 8.55
CA ASP A 441 10.09 34.99 8.52
C ASP A 441 9.07 34.03 9.12
N PHE A 442 9.51 33.09 9.96
CA PHE A 442 8.65 32.21 10.74
C PHE A 442 8.66 32.62 12.20
N SER A 443 7.75 33.51 12.58
CA SER A 443 7.69 34.14 13.89
C SER A 443 7.42 33.19 15.06
N ALA A 444 6.87 32.00 14.81
CA ALA A 444 6.63 30.99 15.85
C ALA A 444 7.93 30.36 16.40
N ASP A 445 8.99 30.33 15.59
CA ASP A 445 10.31 29.88 16.01
C ASP A 445 11.40 30.72 15.35
N THR A 446 11.99 31.64 16.11
CA THR A 446 13.07 32.53 15.66
C THR A 446 14.42 32.19 16.28
N ASN A 447 14.44 31.26 17.24
CA ASN A 447 15.62 30.97 18.06
C ASN A 447 16.55 29.94 17.39
N TYR A 448 16.92 30.17 16.13
CA TYR A 448 17.94 29.42 15.40
C TYR A 448 18.71 30.36 14.44
N HIS A 449 19.87 29.91 14.01
CA HIS A 449 20.59 30.56 12.92
C HIS A 449 20.46 29.68 11.65
N TYR A 450 20.00 30.28 10.55
CA TYR A 450 19.64 29.53 9.33
C TYR A 450 20.82 28.76 8.70
N ARG A 451 22.08 29.18 8.97
CA ARG A 451 23.28 28.45 8.50
C ARG A 451 23.66 27.26 9.37
N ASP A 452 23.13 27.18 10.59
CA ASP A 452 23.48 26.11 11.53
C ASP A 452 22.48 24.97 11.56
N VAL A 453 21.26 25.21 11.07
CA VAL A 453 20.20 24.21 11.07
C VAL A 453 20.16 23.40 9.77
N SER A 454 19.91 22.10 9.89
CA SER A 454 19.55 21.21 8.77
C SER A 454 18.04 21.20 8.62
N ILE A 455 17.53 21.39 7.41
CA ILE A 455 16.09 21.36 7.12
C ILE A 455 15.76 20.09 6.36
N PHE A 456 14.82 19.30 6.89
CA PHE A 456 14.32 18.05 6.31
C PHE A 456 12.90 18.26 5.79
N PRO A 457 12.70 18.47 4.48
CA PRO A 457 11.39 18.54 3.86
C PRO A 457 10.79 17.12 3.72
N ILE A 458 9.54 16.94 4.16
CA ILE A 458 8.88 15.64 4.20
C ILE A 458 7.47 15.78 3.64
N ILE A 459 7.14 14.95 2.65
CA ILE A 459 5.75 14.71 2.24
C ILE A 459 5.31 13.38 2.82
N LEU A 460 4.22 13.42 3.60
CA LEU A 460 3.57 12.22 4.13
C LEU A 460 2.43 11.81 3.21
N VAL A 461 2.41 10.54 2.81
CA VAL A 461 1.33 9.91 2.06
C VAL A 461 0.62 8.87 2.92
N HIS A 462 -0.68 8.65 2.70
CA HIS A 462 -1.52 7.83 3.59
C HIS A 462 -1.86 6.45 3.02
N ASP A 463 -1.45 6.16 1.77
CA ASP A 463 -1.69 4.86 1.14
C ASP A 463 -0.36 4.14 0.83
N HIS A 464 -0.29 2.86 1.16
CA HIS A 464 0.90 2.03 0.95
C HIS A 464 1.21 1.78 -0.55
N GLN A 465 0.28 2.06 -1.47
CA GLN A 465 0.55 1.99 -2.91
C GLN A 465 1.71 2.90 -3.35
N TYR A 466 2.01 3.95 -2.57
CA TYR A 466 3.13 4.86 -2.83
C TYR A 466 4.47 4.38 -2.25
N ASN A 467 4.49 3.25 -1.54
CA ASN A 467 5.71 2.61 -1.04
C ASN A 467 6.47 1.85 -2.15
N VAL A 468 6.69 2.50 -3.28
CA VAL A 468 7.30 1.88 -4.45
C VAL A 468 8.62 2.54 -4.82
N PRO A 469 9.57 1.78 -5.39
CA PRO A 469 10.81 2.33 -5.91
C PRO A 469 10.56 3.43 -6.94
N GLY A 470 11.40 4.46 -6.93
CA GLY A 470 11.34 5.58 -7.88
C GLY A 470 10.37 6.70 -7.51
N PHE A 471 9.34 6.46 -6.68
CA PHE A 471 8.36 7.49 -6.31
C PHE A 471 9.02 8.67 -5.58
N ASN A 472 9.83 8.39 -4.55
CA ASN A 472 10.58 9.44 -3.85
C ASN A 472 11.52 10.22 -4.81
N THR A 473 12.10 9.55 -5.79
CA THR A 473 13.01 10.18 -6.76
C THR A 473 12.28 11.17 -7.65
N LEU A 474 11.08 10.83 -8.12
CA LEU A 474 10.23 11.74 -8.91
C LEU A 474 9.92 13.02 -8.13
N ILE A 475 9.41 12.87 -6.91
CA ILE A 475 8.99 14.04 -6.11
C ILE A 475 10.20 14.89 -5.69
N ASN A 476 11.31 14.23 -5.31
CA ASN A 476 12.54 14.95 -5.00
C ASN A 476 13.16 15.64 -6.24
N TYR A 477 12.94 15.12 -7.44
CA TYR A 477 13.39 15.78 -8.66
C TYR A 477 12.73 17.16 -8.82
N TRP A 478 11.41 17.26 -8.66
CA TRP A 478 10.71 18.56 -8.69
C TRP A 478 11.20 19.48 -7.56
N PHE A 479 11.34 18.92 -6.36
CA PHE A 479 11.83 19.68 -5.21
C PHE A 479 13.23 20.25 -5.44
N GLN A 480 14.16 19.52 -6.04
CA GLN A 480 15.50 19.99 -6.30
C GLN A 480 15.54 21.13 -7.35
N ALA A 481 14.67 21.08 -8.36
CA ALA A 481 14.54 22.18 -9.32
C ALA A 481 14.11 23.49 -8.64
N GLU A 482 13.13 23.43 -7.76
CA GLU A 482 12.66 24.59 -7.00
C GLU A 482 13.71 25.07 -5.96
N LEU A 483 14.44 24.14 -5.37
CA LEU A 483 15.50 24.49 -4.41
C LEU A 483 16.66 25.23 -5.10
N GLU A 484 16.99 24.89 -6.35
CA GLU A 484 18.00 25.62 -7.14
C GLU A 484 17.52 27.04 -7.44
N THR A 485 16.23 27.25 -7.70
CA THR A 485 15.65 28.60 -7.85
C THR A 485 15.84 29.44 -6.58
N LEU A 486 15.62 28.87 -5.38
CA LEU A 486 15.90 29.58 -4.12
C LEU A 486 17.39 29.96 -3.98
N LYS A 487 18.28 29.10 -4.44
CA LYS A 487 19.72 29.35 -4.41
C LYS A 487 20.13 30.43 -5.40
N GLU A 488 19.56 30.47 -6.60
CA GLU A 488 19.76 31.53 -7.61
C GLU A 488 19.29 32.91 -7.08
N GLU A 489 18.25 32.92 -6.25
CA GLU A 489 17.80 34.12 -5.53
C GLU A 489 18.74 34.52 -4.39
N GLY A 490 19.81 33.80 -4.12
CA GLY A 490 20.83 34.09 -3.12
C GLY A 490 20.53 33.53 -1.72
N LEU A 491 19.54 32.65 -1.56
CA LEU A 491 19.26 32.03 -0.28
C LEU A 491 20.24 30.88 0.04
N TYR A 492 20.51 30.69 1.34
CA TYR A 492 21.46 29.66 1.79
C TYR A 492 20.81 28.29 1.87
N THR A 493 20.82 27.55 0.78
CA THR A 493 20.20 26.23 0.65
C THR A 493 21.11 25.05 1.02
N ALA A 494 22.38 25.27 1.35
CA ALA A 494 23.39 24.22 1.51
C ALA A 494 23.07 23.16 2.60
N LYS A 495 22.21 23.48 3.56
CA LYS A 495 21.77 22.57 4.63
C LYS A 495 20.33 22.07 4.48
N VAL A 496 19.64 22.44 3.40
CA VAL A 496 18.37 21.83 3.05
C VAL A 496 18.65 20.44 2.51
N LYS A 497 18.04 19.44 3.11
CA LYS A 497 18.21 18.04 2.72
C LYS A 497 17.31 17.70 1.52
N PRO A 498 17.61 16.61 0.78
CA PRO A 498 16.66 16.08 -0.21
C PRO A 498 15.29 15.86 0.41
N LEU A 499 14.23 16.10 -0.38
CA LEU A 499 12.88 15.79 0.04
C LEU A 499 12.70 14.28 0.21
N VAL A 500 11.99 13.89 1.26
CA VAL A 500 11.64 12.51 1.55
C VAL A 500 10.13 12.32 1.52
N THR A 501 9.65 11.38 0.72
CA THR A 501 8.26 10.91 0.77
C THR A 501 8.17 9.73 1.73
N ILE A 502 7.26 9.81 2.70
CA ILE A 502 7.08 8.79 3.74
C ILE A 502 5.62 8.35 3.75
N ASN A 503 5.36 7.06 3.71
CA ASN A 503 4.05 6.55 4.09
C ASN A 503 3.89 6.64 5.61
N ILE A 504 2.79 7.24 6.05
CA ILE A 504 2.49 7.44 7.48
C ILE A 504 2.46 6.12 8.26
N ASP A 505 2.04 5.02 7.60
CA ASP A 505 1.97 3.70 8.21
C ASP A 505 3.34 3.23 8.72
N SER A 506 4.41 3.53 8.00
CA SER A 506 5.77 3.22 8.43
C SER A 506 6.16 3.96 9.72
N LEU A 507 5.70 5.21 9.88
CA LEU A 507 5.93 5.96 11.12
C LEU A 507 5.09 5.39 12.27
N ILE A 508 3.82 5.06 12.03
CA ILE A 508 2.93 4.43 13.01
C ILE A 508 3.50 3.08 13.46
N TYR A 509 3.97 2.26 12.52
CA TYR A 509 4.53 0.95 12.83
C TYR A 509 5.82 1.03 13.66
N HIS A 510 6.69 1.97 13.35
CA HIS A 510 7.97 2.16 14.02
C HIS A 510 7.97 3.21 15.13
N GLN A 511 6.81 3.78 15.51
CA GLN A 511 6.71 4.93 16.42
C GLN A 511 7.44 4.72 17.76
N VAL A 512 7.38 3.52 18.35
CA VAL A 512 8.06 3.20 19.61
C VAL A 512 9.58 3.21 19.43
N GLY A 513 10.08 2.61 18.37
CA GLY A 513 11.51 2.60 18.06
C GLY A 513 12.06 3.99 17.72
N LEU A 514 11.28 4.79 16.99
CA LEU A 514 11.62 6.17 16.63
C LEU A 514 11.63 7.11 17.85
N ARG A 515 10.76 6.88 18.83
CA ARG A 515 10.72 7.62 20.08
C ARG A 515 11.86 7.24 21.01
N ASP A 516 12.06 5.94 21.26
CA ASP A 516 12.84 5.42 22.39
C ASP A 516 14.28 5.04 21.99
N SER A 517 14.55 4.74 20.72
CA SER A 517 15.81 4.14 20.29
C SER A 517 16.55 4.98 19.25
N ILE A 518 15.96 5.22 18.10
CA ILE A 518 16.61 5.95 16.99
C ILE A 518 15.71 7.09 16.53
N PRO A 519 16.09 8.34 16.77
CA PRO A 519 15.25 9.49 16.42
C PRO A 519 15.11 9.65 14.90
N LEU A 520 13.92 10.08 14.46
CA LEU A 520 13.56 10.20 13.04
C LEU A 520 14.54 11.06 12.23
N ASN A 521 15.02 12.20 12.79
CA ASN A 521 16.00 13.06 12.12
C ASN A 521 17.30 12.34 11.76
N LEU A 522 17.74 11.40 12.60
CA LEU A 522 18.92 10.56 12.28
C LEU A 522 18.63 9.60 11.12
N VAL A 523 17.48 8.96 11.13
CA VAL A 523 17.06 8.05 10.03
C VAL A 523 16.93 8.81 8.73
N LEU A 524 16.30 9.99 8.74
CA LEU A 524 16.20 10.88 7.56
C LEU A 524 17.57 11.27 7.01
N GLY A 525 18.50 11.61 7.89
CA GLY A 525 19.88 11.90 7.49
C GLY A 525 20.56 10.71 6.81
N LYS A 526 20.35 9.50 7.33
CA LYS A 526 20.88 8.27 6.74
C LYS A 526 20.24 7.94 5.40
N PHE A 527 18.93 8.13 5.28
CA PHE A 527 18.22 7.95 4.02
C PHE A 527 18.71 8.95 2.96
N ALA A 528 18.84 10.23 3.32
CA ALA A 528 19.37 11.25 2.42
C ALA A 528 20.80 10.92 1.93
N GLU A 529 21.66 10.36 2.80
CA GLU A 529 22.97 9.84 2.39
C GLU A 529 22.86 8.61 1.48
N HIS A 530 21.89 7.73 1.75
CA HIS A 530 21.65 6.52 0.97
C HIS A 530 21.22 6.84 -0.46
N ILE A 531 20.24 7.72 -0.66
CA ILE A 531 19.73 8.09 -1.99
C ILE A 531 20.68 9.00 -2.79
N LYS A 532 21.68 9.61 -2.13
CA LYS A 532 22.63 10.52 -2.78
C LYS A 532 23.48 9.76 -3.81
N LYS A 533 23.46 10.24 -5.07
CA LYS A 533 24.35 9.70 -6.12
C LYS A 533 25.81 9.92 -5.78
N ARG A 534 26.63 8.89 -5.99
CA ARG A 534 28.08 8.99 -5.89
C ARG A 534 28.68 8.99 -7.29
N THR A 535 29.33 10.07 -7.68
CA THR A 535 29.83 10.32 -9.04
C THR A 535 31.13 9.62 -9.41
N HIS A 536 31.78 8.96 -8.45
CA HIS A 536 33.14 8.40 -8.67
C HIS A 536 33.25 6.89 -8.40
N LEU A 537 32.12 6.16 -8.47
CA LEU A 537 32.15 4.71 -8.31
C LEU A 537 32.60 4.04 -9.61
N LYS A 538 33.49 3.06 -9.48
CA LYS A 538 33.85 2.13 -10.56
C LYS A 538 33.08 0.84 -10.31
N PHE A 539 32.35 0.39 -11.31
CA PHE A 539 31.62 -0.87 -11.30
C PHE A 539 32.40 -1.92 -12.09
N ARG A 540 32.33 -3.18 -11.67
CA ARG A 540 32.99 -4.31 -12.36
C ARG A 540 32.32 -4.58 -13.71
N ASP A 541 30.99 -4.46 -13.73
CA ASP A 541 30.13 -4.75 -14.87
C ASP A 541 28.86 -3.92 -14.82
N GLU A 542 28.03 -4.05 -15.84
CA GLU A 542 26.75 -3.35 -15.97
C GLU A 542 25.73 -3.79 -14.91
N ASP A 543 25.78 -5.05 -14.49
CA ASP A 543 24.84 -5.59 -13.51
C ASP A 543 25.10 -5.01 -12.12
N GLU A 544 26.37 -4.86 -11.73
CA GLU A 544 26.75 -4.17 -10.50
C GLU A 544 26.29 -2.69 -10.52
N MET A 545 26.42 -2.03 -11.67
CA MET A 545 25.94 -0.66 -11.84
C MET A 545 24.42 -0.59 -11.72
N LYS A 546 23.69 -1.46 -12.40
CA LYS A 546 22.22 -1.54 -12.29
C LYS A 546 21.78 -1.82 -10.87
N ALA A 547 22.35 -2.81 -10.21
CA ALA A 547 22.04 -3.14 -8.82
C ALA A 547 22.29 -1.95 -7.88
N TYR A 548 23.39 -1.22 -8.08
CA TYR A 548 23.66 -0.01 -7.31
C TYR A 548 22.60 1.07 -7.55
N VAL A 549 22.25 1.35 -8.81
CA VAL A 549 21.23 2.36 -9.13
C VAL A 549 19.88 1.96 -8.53
N LEU A 550 19.47 0.72 -8.70
CA LEU A 550 18.21 0.20 -8.18
C LEU A 550 18.13 0.28 -6.64
N SER A 551 19.24 -0.05 -5.95
CA SER A 551 19.29 0.05 -4.48
C SER A 551 19.08 1.48 -3.95
N ARG A 552 19.24 2.50 -4.79
CA ARG A 552 19.01 3.92 -4.45
C ARG A 552 17.58 4.38 -4.65
N GLN A 553 16.76 3.57 -5.34
CA GLN A 553 15.37 3.90 -5.66
C GLN A 553 14.37 3.39 -4.62
N VAL A 554 14.85 2.76 -3.55
CA VAL A 554 13.98 2.19 -2.51
C VAL A 554 13.09 3.24 -1.86
N ALA A 555 11.86 2.86 -1.50
CA ALA A 555 10.99 3.68 -0.68
C ALA A 555 11.58 3.87 0.74
N PHE A 556 11.22 4.98 1.40
CA PHE A 556 11.66 5.23 2.78
C PHE A 556 11.24 4.13 3.76
N SER A 557 10.03 3.57 3.60
CA SER A 557 9.54 2.45 4.40
C SER A 557 10.45 1.22 4.32
N THR A 558 10.85 0.84 3.12
CA THR A 558 11.79 -0.28 2.90
C THR A 558 13.13 0.00 3.56
N PHE A 559 13.66 1.22 3.38
CA PHE A 559 14.90 1.64 4.04
C PHE A 559 14.78 1.60 5.57
N LEU A 560 13.68 2.11 6.12
CA LEU A 560 13.42 2.17 7.57
C LEU A 560 13.37 0.76 8.16
N ASN A 561 12.62 -0.15 7.54
CA ASN A 561 12.49 -1.54 7.96
C ASN A 561 13.86 -2.25 8.02
N GLU A 562 14.67 -2.15 6.95
CA GLU A 562 16.00 -2.74 6.91
C GLU A 562 16.96 -2.07 7.89
N TYR A 563 16.89 -0.74 8.05
CA TYR A 563 17.73 -0.02 8.99
C TYR A 563 17.44 -0.43 10.44
N PHE A 564 16.16 -0.59 10.81
CA PHE A 564 15.77 -1.06 12.15
C PHE A 564 16.19 -2.51 12.38
N LYS A 565 16.04 -3.37 11.39
CA LYS A 565 16.48 -4.77 11.44
C LYS A 565 18.00 -4.88 11.64
N ASP A 566 18.78 -4.10 10.90
CA ASP A 566 20.25 -4.05 11.04
C ASP A 566 20.71 -3.56 12.43
N GLN A 567 19.91 -2.72 13.09
CA GLN A 567 20.18 -2.27 14.46
C GLN A 567 19.62 -3.22 15.53
N GLY A 568 19.04 -4.36 15.16
CA GLY A 568 18.40 -5.30 16.07
C GLY A 568 17.13 -4.75 16.74
N LEU A 569 16.52 -3.74 16.15
CA LEU A 569 15.33 -3.07 16.68
C LEU A 569 14.09 -3.57 15.94
N THR A 570 13.49 -4.62 16.46
CA THR A 570 12.25 -5.21 15.91
C THR A 570 11.01 -4.91 16.75
N LYS A 571 11.05 -3.86 17.56
CA LYS A 571 9.92 -3.52 18.44
C LYS A 571 8.71 -3.08 17.62
N LYS A 572 7.78 -3.99 17.45
CA LYS A 572 6.43 -3.71 16.93
C LYS A 572 5.67 -2.83 17.92
N PRO A 573 4.71 -2.01 17.47
CA PRO A 573 3.79 -1.34 18.39
C PRO A 573 3.16 -2.37 19.32
N PRO A 574 3.05 -2.07 20.62
CA PRO A 574 2.41 -2.96 21.58
C PRO A 574 0.88 -2.91 21.38
N ILE A 575 0.41 -3.54 20.29
CA ILE A 575 -1.00 -3.53 19.86
C ILE A 575 -1.93 -3.96 21.00
N VAL A 576 -1.56 -5.01 21.73
CA VAL A 576 -2.38 -5.49 22.85
C VAL A 576 -2.50 -4.41 23.92
N GLU A 577 -1.39 -3.73 24.26
CA GLU A 577 -1.39 -2.66 25.26
C GLU A 577 -2.13 -1.40 24.78
N LEU A 578 -2.06 -1.09 23.47
CA LEU A 578 -2.71 0.10 22.90
C LEU A 578 -4.21 -0.07 22.70
N ILE A 579 -4.68 -1.28 22.40
CA ILE A 579 -6.03 -1.53 21.91
C ILE A 579 -6.85 -2.37 22.87
N ALA A 580 -6.27 -3.36 23.55
CA ALA A 580 -6.99 -4.22 24.47
C ALA A 580 -7.72 -3.44 25.60
N PRO A 581 -7.13 -2.43 26.27
CA PRO A 581 -7.84 -1.65 27.27
C PRO A 581 -9.09 -0.93 26.72
N THR A 582 -9.06 -0.57 25.45
CA THR A 582 -10.19 0.13 24.81
C THR A 582 -11.26 -0.85 24.33
N LEU A 583 -10.85 -2.00 23.79
CA LEU A 583 -11.78 -3.00 23.26
C LEU A 583 -12.49 -3.79 24.37
N PHE A 584 -11.82 -4.04 25.50
CA PHE A 584 -12.31 -4.94 26.58
C PHE A 584 -12.63 -4.19 27.88
N LYS A 585 -13.00 -2.91 27.79
CA LYS A 585 -13.37 -2.08 28.97
C LYS A 585 -14.44 -2.72 29.84
N ASP A 586 -15.46 -3.32 29.22
CA ASP A 586 -16.63 -3.87 29.93
C ASP A 586 -16.37 -5.25 30.57
N GLU A 587 -15.28 -5.93 30.24
CA GLU A 587 -14.93 -7.25 30.77
C GLU A 587 -14.07 -7.18 32.05
N GLN A 588 -13.68 -5.95 32.44
CA GLN A 588 -12.86 -5.70 33.65
C GLN A 588 -13.67 -5.14 34.83
N GLN A 589 -14.99 -4.95 34.69
CA GLN A 589 -15.92 -4.62 35.77
C GLN A 589 -16.78 -5.83 36.12
#